data_c1ae7e3b8264f2aefe03a740c54c2b54
#
_entry.id   c1ae7e3b8264f2aefe03a740c54c2b54
#
_cell.length_a   1.000
_cell.length_b   1.000
_cell.length_c   1.000
_cell.angle_alpha   90.00
_cell.angle_beta   90.00
_cell.angle_gamma   90.00
#
_symmetry.space_group_name_H-M   'P 1'
#
loop_
_entity.id
_entity.type
_entity.pdbx_description
1 polymer ?
#
loop_
_entity_poly.entity_id
_entity_poly.type
_entity_poly.pdbx_seq_one_letter_code
_entity_poly.pdbx_strand_id
1 'polypeptide(L)'
;MLNTAFTTVAALALWFSGIFFQAVAPAAFPRDGAKQLIDNPRVTVWDVSWTKGQVVPMHRYADDTVVVALAATPLKITMADGTSKTADLKVGDMVLWPKGTTQSEEAGADGRTIMTRLKDFKVAPIANKTTYGLAFPRPRVRKLLENDRIIGWDYTWVAGEPTPTHFHDKDVVLTYVAAGALKSTTPDGRVTPNAFTFGETRFNLRDRTHFEEYVSGNGPRAIIMELK
;
A
#
# COMPACT_ATOMS: atom_id res chain seq x y z
N MET A 1 -39.57 -48.73 65.48
CA MET A 1 -38.49 -47.77 65.29
C MET A 1 -38.01 -47.91 63.83
N LEU A 2 -38.46 -47.01 62.92
CA LEU A 2 -38.09 -47.05 61.51
C LEU A 2 -36.86 -46.15 61.34
N ASN A 3 -35.76 -46.70 60.82
CA ASN A 3 -34.57 -45.97 60.45
C ASN A 3 -34.66 -45.61 58.94
N THR A 4 -34.84 -44.35 58.64
CA THR A 4 -34.82 -43.82 57.29
C THR A 4 -33.40 -43.37 56.95
N ALA A 5 -32.76 -44.07 56.01
CA ALA A 5 -31.47 -43.68 55.44
C ALA A 5 -31.68 -42.69 54.31
N PHE A 6 -31.12 -41.48 54.45
CA PHE A 6 -31.05 -40.48 53.38
C PHE A 6 -29.82 -40.75 52.48
N THR A 7 -30.06 -41.08 51.20
CA THR A 7 -29.02 -41.22 50.19
C THR A 7 -28.80 -39.86 49.53
N THR A 8 -27.65 -39.25 49.76
CA THR A 8 -27.24 -37.99 49.10
C THR A 8 -26.66 -38.35 47.72
N VAL A 9 -27.32 -37.92 46.64
CA VAL A 9 -26.79 -38.01 45.30
C VAL A 9 -25.96 -36.77 45.02
N ALA A 10 -24.63 -36.90 44.91
CA ALA A 10 -23.73 -35.81 44.48
C ALA A 10 -23.76 -35.72 42.96
N ALA A 11 -24.30 -34.64 42.43
CA ALA A 11 -24.22 -34.31 41.00
C ALA A 11 -22.84 -33.80 40.65
N LEU A 12 -22.06 -34.54 39.89
CA LEU A 12 -20.79 -34.14 39.32
C LEU A 12 -21.06 -33.22 38.10
N ALA A 13 -20.87 -31.91 38.23
CA ALA A 13 -20.93 -30.99 37.09
C ALA A 13 -19.60 -31.06 36.32
N LEU A 14 -19.63 -31.71 35.14
CA LEU A 14 -18.51 -31.70 34.21
C LEU A 14 -18.45 -30.36 33.48
N TRP A 15 -17.45 -29.52 33.84
CA TRP A 15 -17.09 -28.31 33.12
C TRP A 15 -16.33 -28.71 31.85
N PHE A 16 -17.02 -28.72 30.70
CA PHE A 16 -16.34 -28.76 29.38
C PHE A 16 -15.73 -27.41 29.13
N SER A 17 -14.42 -27.24 29.40
CA SER A 17 -13.64 -26.12 28.88
C SER A 17 -13.46 -26.32 27.39
N GLY A 18 -14.38 -25.76 26.61
CA GLY A 18 -14.26 -25.75 25.15
C GLY A 18 -13.03 -24.92 24.78
N ILE A 19 -11.98 -25.58 24.31
CA ILE A 19 -10.86 -24.92 23.65
C ILE A 19 -11.41 -24.39 22.31
N PHE A 20 -11.82 -23.12 22.27
CA PHE A 20 -12.14 -22.45 21.03
C PHE A 20 -10.85 -22.25 20.24
N PHE A 21 -10.58 -23.10 19.28
CA PHE A 21 -9.59 -22.80 18.24
C PHE A 21 -10.12 -21.60 17.45
N GLN A 22 -9.58 -20.44 17.73
CA GLN A 22 -9.85 -19.27 16.91
C GLN A 22 -9.22 -19.52 15.53
N ALA A 23 -10.05 -19.76 14.52
CA ALA A 23 -9.58 -19.98 13.16
C ALA A 23 -8.75 -18.77 12.73
N VAL A 24 -7.52 -19.01 12.27
CA VAL A 24 -6.65 -17.95 11.75
C VAL A 24 -7.31 -17.39 10.49
N ALA A 25 -7.55 -16.08 10.46
CA ALA A 25 -8.13 -15.44 9.30
C ALA A 25 -7.24 -15.68 8.04
N PRO A 26 -7.83 -15.95 6.87
CA PRO A 26 -7.08 -16.18 5.64
C PRO A 26 -6.21 -14.97 5.28
N ALA A 27 -5.21 -15.19 4.43
CA ALA A 27 -4.36 -14.11 3.93
C ALA A 27 -5.16 -13.12 3.05
N ALA A 28 -4.79 -11.84 3.07
CA ALA A 28 -5.43 -10.80 2.27
C ALA A 28 -5.28 -11.01 0.75
N PHE A 29 -4.25 -11.73 0.33
CA PHE A 29 -3.94 -12.03 -1.07
C PHE A 29 -3.48 -13.48 -1.25
N PRO A 30 -3.73 -14.11 -2.45
CA PRO A 30 -4.48 -13.54 -3.58
C PRO A 30 -5.98 -13.39 -3.28
N ARG A 31 -6.68 -12.51 -4.01
CA ARG A 31 -8.12 -12.32 -3.90
C ARG A 31 -8.74 -11.92 -5.24
N ASP A 32 -10.06 -12.08 -5.36
CA ASP A 32 -10.81 -11.66 -6.54
C ASP A 32 -10.65 -10.16 -6.82
N GLY A 33 -10.63 -9.80 -8.10
CA GLY A 33 -10.41 -8.44 -8.56
C GLY A 33 -8.95 -7.93 -8.45
N ALA A 34 -8.03 -8.75 -7.93
CA ALA A 34 -6.62 -8.38 -7.81
C ALA A 34 -5.78 -9.00 -8.93
N LYS A 35 -5.13 -8.14 -9.72
CA LYS A 35 -4.13 -8.52 -10.71
C LYS A 35 -2.74 -8.17 -10.21
N GLN A 36 -1.86 -9.15 -10.08
CA GLN A 36 -0.47 -8.90 -9.69
C GLN A 36 0.27 -8.19 -10.83
N LEU A 37 0.89 -7.06 -10.53
CA LEU A 37 1.67 -6.24 -11.46
C LEU A 37 3.16 -6.45 -11.27
N ILE A 38 3.64 -6.50 -10.03
CA ILE A 38 5.05 -6.58 -9.67
C ILE A 38 5.21 -7.60 -8.56
N ASP A 39 6.24 -8.41 -8.68
CA ASP A 39 6.72 -9.26 -7.58
C ASP A 39 8.24 -9.30 -7.61
N ASN A 40 8.87 -8.83 -6.53
CA ASN A 40 10.32 -8.83 -6.36
C ASN A 40 10.68 -9.03 -4.88
N PRO A 41 11.94 -9.09 -4.50
CA PRO A 41 12.32 -9.31 -3.10
C PRO A 41 11.78 -8.27 -2.11
N ARG A 42 11.50 -7.03 -2.54
CA ARG A 42 11.06 -5.94 -1.67
C ARG A 42 9.56 -5.79 -1.57
N VAL A 43 8.84 -5.99 -2.67
CA VAL A 43 7.40 -5.74 -2.75
C VAL A 43 6.67 -6.75 -3.60
N THR A 44 5.38 -6.94 -3.32
CA THR A 44 4.41 -7.45 -4.26
C THR A 44 3.36 -6.37 -4.48
N VAL A 45 3.05 -6.04 -5.73
CA VAL A 45 2.09 -4.99 -6.09
C VAL A 45 0.91 -5.58 -6.84
N TRP A 46 -0.29 -5.23 -6.44
CA TRP A 46 -1.54 -5.61 -7.11
C TRP A 46 -2.31 -4.37 -7.56
N ASP A 47 -2.92 -4.49 -8.73
CA ASP A 47 -4.00 -3.63 -9.19
C ASP A 47 -5.31 -4.29 -8.77
N VAL A 48 -6.08 -3.61 -7.95
CA VAL A 48 -7.30 -4.15 -7.35
C VAL A 48 -8.50 -3.36 -7.84
N SER A 49 -9.38 -4.04 -8.57
CA SER A 49 -10.68 -3.52 -8.97
C SER A 49 -11.72 -3.84 -7.89
N TRP A 50 -12.60 -2.90 -7.61
CA TRP A 50 -13.70 -3.01 -6.69
C TRP A 50 -15.02 -2.84 -7.42
N THR A 51 -15.99 -3.68 -7.09
CA THR A 51 -17.38 -3.51 -7.54
C THR A 51 -18.21 -3.05 -6.34
N LYS A 52 -19.13 -2.11 -6.56
CA LYS A 52 -20.05 -1.64 -5.50
C LYS A 52 -20.74 -2.82 -4.81
N GLY A 53 -20.69 -2.84 -3.49
CA GLY A 53 -21.23 -3.92 -2.66
C GLY A 53 -20.35 -5.17 -2.58
N GLN A 54 -19.20 -5.19 -3.26
CA GLN A 54 -18.24 -6.28 -3.13
C GLN A 54 -17.73 -6.36 -1.70
N VAL A 55 -17.83 -7.54 -1.11
CA VAL A 55 -17.31 -7.82 0.23
C VAL A 55 -16.08 -8.72 0.11
N VAL A 56 -14.96 -8.26 0.67
CA VAL A 56 -13.81 -9.12 0.96
C VAL A 56 -13.98 -9.61 2.40
N PRO A 57 -14.18 -10.93 2.61
CA PRO A 57 -14.40 -11.48 3.95
C PRO A 57 -13.25 -11.17 4.91
N MET A 58 -13.45 -11.45 6.20
CA MET A 58 -12.42 -11.29 7.23
C MET A 58 -11.11 -11.96 6.79
N HIS A 59 -10.05 -11.17 6.70
CA HIS A 59 -8.73 -11.59 6.25
C HIS A 59 -7.64 -10.88 7.06
N ARG A 60 -6.41 -11.38 6.97
CA ARG A 60 -5.26 -10.81 7.68
C ARG A 60 -4.16 -10.37 6.72
N TYR A 61 -3.66 -9.17 6.91
CA TYR A 61 -2.47 -8.67 6.23
C TYR A 61 -1.21 -9.28 6.86
N ALA A 62 -0.52 -10.15 6.12
CA ALA A 62 0.69 -10.82 6.58
C ALA A 62 1.87 -9.84 6.74
N ASP A 63 1.88 -8.77 5.96
CA ASP A 63 2.89 -7.72 5.94
C ASP A 63 2.22 -6.36 5.85
N ASP A 64 2.96 -5.28 6.17
CA ASP A 64 2.50 -3.92 5.91
C ASP A 64 2.06 -3.79 4.45
N THR A 65 0.88 -3.26 4.24
CA THR A 65 0.32 -3.07 2.90
C THR A 65 -0.08 -1.62 2.70
N VAL A 66 0.51 -1.00 1.69
CA VAL A 66 0.19 0.38 1.31
C VAL A 66 -0.85 0.38 0.21
N VAL A 67 -1.88 1.19 0.37
CA VAL A 67 -2.97 1.36 -0.59
C VAL A 67 -2.87 2.74 -1.20
N VAL A 68 -2.85 2.83 -2.53
CA VAL A 68 -2.98 4.08 -3.29
C VAL A 68 -4.31 4.05 -4.06
N ALA A 69 -5.18 5.00 -3.80
CA ALA A 69 -6.48 5.07 -4.46
C ALA A 69 -6.37 5.65 -5.88
N LEU A 70 -6.99 4.97 -6.84
CA LEU A 70 -7.13 5.39 -8.24
C LEU A 70 -8.56 5.84 -8.60
N ALA A 71 -9.50 5.65 -7.67
CA ALA A 71 -10.86 6.15 -7.81
C ALA A 71 -11.37 6.59 -6.43
N ALA A 72 -12.42 7.41 -6.42
CA ALA A 72 -13.14 7.72 -5.18
C ALA A 72 -13.93 6.46 -4.75
N THR A 73 -13.40 5.73 -3.79
CA THR A 73 -13.96 4.45 -3.35
C THR A 73 -14.14 4.47 -1.84
N PRO A 74 -15.35 4.71 -1.33
CA PRO A 74 -15.63 4.49 0.08
C PRO A 74 -15.46 3.01 0.41
N LEU A 75 -14.55 2.68 1.31
CA LEU A 75 -14.37 1.32 1.83
C LEU A 75 -14.85 1.27 3.27
N LYS A 76 -15.92 0.51 3.53
CA LYS A 76 -16.30 0.15 4.88
C LYS A 76 -15.39 -0.96 5.37
N ILE A 77 -14.67 -0.68 6.44
CA ILE A 77 -13.70 -1.57 7.06
C ILE A 77 -14.29 -2.03 8.38
N THR A 78 -14.41 -3.34 8.58
CA THR A 78 -14.83 -3.93 9.85
C THR A 78 -13.68 -4.73 10.42
N MET A 79 -13.22 -4.34 11.60
CA MET A 79 -12.12 -4.98 12.32
C MET A 79 -12.57 -6.29 12.97
N ALA A 80 -11.60 -7.13 13.39
CA ALA A 80 -11.90 -8.42 14.04
C ALA A 80 -12.69 -8.29 15.35
N ASP A 81 -12.65 -7.15 16.02
CA ASP A 81 -13.43 -6.86 17.23
C ASP A 81 -14.88 -6.38 16.92
N GLY A 82 -15.26 -6.33 15.64
CA GLY A 82 -16.58 -5.88 15.18
C GLY A 82 -16.71 -4.37 15.00
N THR A 83 -15.71 -3.57 15.36
CA THR A 83 -15.73 -2.13 15.11
C THR A 83 -15.65 -1.84 13.61
N SER A 84 -16.37 -0.82 13.14
CA SER A 84 -16.41 -0.46 11.73
C SER A 84 -16.13 1.01 11.53
N LYS A 85 -15.46 1.32 10.41
CA LYS A 85 -15.25 2.69 9.92
C LYS A 85 -15.34 2.73 8.39
N THR A 86 -15.66 3.86 7.81
CA THR A 86 -15.55 4.08 6.37
C THR A 86 -14.30 4.89 6.07
N ALA A 87 -13.48 4.40 5.15
CA ALA A 87 -12.36 5.15 4.57
C ALA A 87 -12.84 5.75 3.24
N ASP A 88 -13.06 7.07 3.22
CA ASP A 88 -13.47 7.80 2.01
C ASP A 88 -12.23 8.14 1.16
N LEU A 89 -11.74 7.14 0.42
CA LEU A 89 -10.55 7.28 -0.41
C LEU A 89 -10.83 8.18 -1.62
N LYS A 90 -9.88 9.07 -1.92
CA LYS A 90 -9.85 9.94 -3.11
C LYS A 90 -8.64 9.60 -3.97
N VAL A 91 -8.69 9.91 -5.26
CA VAL A 91 -7.56 9.68 -6.18
C VAL A 91 -6.28 10.30 -5.63
N GLY A 92 -5.27 9.48 -5.45
CA GLY A 92 -3.97 9.85 -4.89
C GLY A 92 -3.87 9.78 -3.37
N ASP A 93 -4.93 9.38 -2.66
CA ASP A 93 -4.79 9.07 -1.24
C ASP A 93 -3.91 7.84 -1.05
N MET A 94 -3.09 7.90 -0.01
CA MET A 94 -2.18 6.82 0.39
C MET A 94 -2.48 6.42 1.83
N VAL A 95 -2.79 5.15 2.04
CA VAL A 95 -3.14 4.59 3.35
C VAL A 95 -2.27 3.37 3.65
N LEU A 96 -1.91 3.18 4.90
CA LEU A 96 -1.18 2.01 5.39
C LEU A 96 -2.13 1.08 6.17
N TRP A 97 -2.16 -0.20 5.79
CA TRP A 97 -2.66 -1.31 6.61
C TRP A 97 -1.46 -2.00 7.28
N PRO A 98 -1.27 -1.87 8.58
CA PRO A 98 -0.14 -2.48 9.28
C PRO A 98 -0.17 -4.00 9.22
N LYS A 99 1.00 -4.61 9.24
CA LYS A 99 1.20 -6.06 9.42
C LYS A 99 0.37 -6.58 10.59
N GLY A 100 -0.35 -7.66 10.39
CA GLY A 100 -1.20 -8.29 11.39
C GLY A 100 -2.62 -7.71 11.46
N THR A 101 -2.94 -6.61 10.78
CA THR A 101 -4.30 -6.09 10.70
C THR A 101 -5.24 -7.18 10.17
N THR A 102 -6.33 -7.42 10.89
CA THR A 102 -7.37 -8.38 10.54
C THR A 102 -8.69 -7.62 10.39
N GLN A 103 -9.24 -7.65 9.19
CA GLN A 103 -10.43 -6.89 8.82
C GLN A 103 -11.19 -7.52 7.67
N SER A 104 -12.46 -7.15 7.49
CA SER A 104 -13.20 -7.29 6.25
C SER A 104 -13.36 -5.92 5.59
N GLU A 105 -13.56 -5.92 4.27
CA GLU A 105 -13.70 -4.71 3.47
C GLU A 105 -14.96 -4.82 2.61
N GLU A 106 -15.74 -3.72 2.53
CA GLU A 106 -16.93 -3.63 1.67
C GLU A 106 -16.85 -2.35 0.84
N ALA A 107 -16.92 -2.48 -0.48
CA ALA A 107 -16.85 -1.36 -1.40
C ALA A 107 -18.20 -0.63 -1.51
N GLY A 108 -18.26 0.65 -1.12
CA GLY A 108 -19.45 1.47 -1.25
C GLY A 108 -19.74 1.96 -2.68
N ALA A 109 -18.74 1.89 -3.57
CA ALA A 109 -18.83 2.24 -4.98
C ALA A 109 -17.85 1.40 -5.80
N ASP A 110 -18.03 1.39 -7.13
CA ASP A 110 -17.00 0.86 -8.03
C ASP A 110 -15.72 1.67 -7.84
N GLY A 111 -14.57 0.97 -7.90
CA GLY A 111 -13.31 1.63 -7.63
C GLY A 111 -12.09 0.86 -8.11
N ARG A 112 -10.92 1.47 -7.88
CA ARG A 112 -9.63 0.86 -8.20
C ARG A 112 -8.57 1.37 -7.24
N THR A 113 -7.73 0.47 -6.76
CA THR A 113 -6.60 0.79 -5.88
C THR A 113 -5.35 0.03 -6.33
N ILE A 114 -4.19 0.63 -6.09
CA ILE A 114 -2.92 -0.12 -6.12
C ILE A 114 -2.59 -0.49 -4.70
N MET A 115 -2.39 -1.79 -4.46
CA MET A 115 -2.00 -2.30 -3.15
C MET A 115 -0.60 -2.89 -3.21
N THR A 116 0.29 -2.38 -2.35
CA THR A 116 1.70 -2.77 -2.29
C THR A 116 2.00 -3.41 -0.95
N ARG A 117 2.25 -4.72 -0.94
CA ARG A 117 2.77 -5.45 0.22
C ARG A 117 4.26 -5.21 0.35
N LEU A 118 4.71 -4.81 1.53
CA LEU A 118 6.11 -4.58 1.87
C LEU A 118 6.72 -5.85 2.47
N LYS A 119 7.51 -6.58 1.68
CA LYS A 119 8.18 -7.81 2.14
C LYS A 119 9.26 -7.50 3.19
N ASP A 120 9.55 -8.45 4.06
CA ASP A 120 10.58 -8.31 5.12
C ASP A 120 12.02 -8.40 4.55
N PHE A 121 12.28 -7.67 3.47
CA PHE A 121 13.59 -7.54 2.87
C PHE A 121 14.03 -6.07 2.93
N LYS A 122 14.79 -5.74 3.96
CA LYS A 122 15.33 -4.39 4.16
C LYS A 122 16.65 -4.24 3.42
N VAL A 123 16.82 -3.10 2.78
CA VAL A 123 18.08 -2.75 2.11
C VAL A 123 18.43 -1.32 2.50
N ALA A 124 19.61 -1.13 3.07
CA ALA A 124 20.06 0.20 3.47
C ALA A 124 20.10 1.16 2.28
N PRO A 125 19.78 2.44 2.46
CA PRO A 125 19.99 3.48 1.44
C PRO A 125 21.43 3.47 0.96
N ILE A 126 21.62 3.82 -0.32
CA ILE A 126 22.96 3.97 -0.88
C ILE A 126 23.48 5.36 -0.51
N ALA A 127 24.74 5.41 -0.04
CA ALA A 127 25.39 6.69 0.21
C ALA A 127 25.49 7.51 -1.08
N ASN A 128 25.02 8.75 -1.03
CA ASN A 128 25.16 9.67 -2.16
C ASN A 128 26.63 10.07 -2.34
N LYS A 129 27.23 9.59 -3.41
CA LYS A 129 28.61 9.94 -3.81
C LYS A 129 28.64 11.01 -4.90
N THR A 130 27.50 11.57 -5.28
CA THR A 130 27.38 12.62 -6.28
C THR A 130 27.38 14.00 -5.61
N THR A 131 27.53 15.04 -6.42
CA THR A 131 27.38 16.43 -5.98
C THR A 131 25.91 16.90 -5.98
N TYR A 132 24.99 16.04 -6.42
CA TYR A 132 23.57 16.36 -6.55
C TYR A 132 22.83 16.08 -5.25
N GLY A 133 21.75 16.81 -4.99
CA GLY A 133 20.85 16.55 -3.87
C GLY A 133 20.11 15.22 -4.00
N LEU A 134 19.51 14.76 -2.89
CA LEU A 134 18.60 13.60 -2.92
C LEU A 134 17.34 13.91 -3.71
N ALA A 135 16.72 12.87 -4.25
CA ALA A 135 15.47 12.97 -5.00
C ALA A 135 14.31 13.57 -4.18
N PHE A 136 14.32 13.32 -2.88
CA PHE A 136 13.31 13.82 -1.95
C PHE A 136 13.93 14.25 -0.60
N PRO A 137 13.35 15.28 0.08
CA PRO A 137 12.27 16.14 -0.43
C PRO A 137 12.76 17.08 -1.53
N ARG A 138 11.83 17.53 -2.39
CA ARG A 138 12.08 18.52 -3.44
C ARG A 138 10.95 19.55 -3.49
N PRO A 139 11.13 20.71 -4.16
CA PRO A 139 10.06 21.72 -4.27
C PRO A 139 8.73 21.10 -4.75
N ARG A 140 7.63 21.59 -4.20
CA ARG A 140 6.24 21.19 -4.52
C ARG A 140 5.87 19.74 -4.20
N VAL A 141 6.77 18.95 -3.60
CA VAL A 141 6.40 17.63 -3.12
C VAL A 141 5.60 17.75 -1.83
N ARG A 142 4.55 16.93 -1.70
CA ARG A 142 3.79 16.79 -0.46
C ARG A 142 4.05 15.43 0.17
N LYS A 143 4.53 15.41 1.42
CA LYS A 143 4.64 14.17 2.18
C LYS A 143 3.25 13.70 2.59
N LEU A 144 2.94 12.43 2.29
CA LEU A 144 1.66 11.80 2.62
C LEU A 144 1.74 11.00 3.92
N LEU A 145 2.77 10.18 4.04
CA LEU A 145 3.03 9.40 5.24
C LEU A 145 4.52 9.08 5.38
N GLU A 146 4.95 8.74 6.60
CA GLU A 146 6.29 8.23 6.86
C GLU A 146 6.25 7.30 8.07
N ASN A 147 6.98 6.18 7.98
CA ASN A 147 7.27 5.29 9.09
C ASN A 147 8.70 4.73 8.96
N ASP A 148 9.03 3.68 9.70
CA ASP A 148 10.34 3.02 9.67
C ASP A 148 10.63 2.23 8.37
N ARG A 149 9.62 2.01 7.52
CA ARG A 149 9.68 1.21 6.29
C ARG A 149 9.65 2.04 5.02
N ILE A 150 8.88 3.14 5.01
CA ILE A 150 8.60 3.92 3.81
C ILE A 150 8.50 5.42 4.08
N ILE A 151 8.66 6.21 3.00
CA ILE A 151 8.20 7.60 2.92
C ILE A 151 7.32 7.72 1.67
N GLY A 152 6.10 8.21 1.86
CA GLY A 152 5.12 8.44 0.79
C GLY A 152 5.08 9.91 0.38
N TRP A 153 5.16 10.16 -0.92
CA TRP A 153 5.19 11.47 -1.54
C TRP A 153 4.12 11.62 -2.61
N ASP A 154 3.55 12.79 -2.73
CA ASP A 154 2.67 13.20 -3.83
C ASP A 154 3.40 14.28 -4.64
N TYR A 155 3.59 14.04 -5.92
CA TYR A 155 4.34 14.95 -6.77
C TYR A 155 3.66 15.15 -8.13
N THR A 156 3.59 16.43 -8.55
CA THR A 156 3.08 16.84 -9.86
C THR A 156 4.19 17.53 -10.63
N TRP A 157 4.45 17.08 -11.85
CA TRP A 157 5.36 17.76 -12.77
C TRP A 157 4.64 18.90 -13.47
N VAL A 158 5.31 20.04 -13.61
CA VAL A 158 4.75 21.28 -14.15
C VAL A 158 5.52 21.68 -15.41
N ALA A 159 4.81 22.10 -16.44
CA ALA A 159 5.41 22.57 -17.68
C ALA A 159 6.32 23.80 -17.41
N GLY A 160 7.51 23.80 -18.02
CA GLY A 160 8.49 24.87 -17.84
C GLY A 160 9.25 24.84 -16.51
N GLU A 161 8.96 23.87 -15.64
CA GLU A 161 9.61 23.73 -14.34
C GLU A 161 10.24 22.35 -14.18
N PRO A 162 11.42 22.11 -14.77
CA PRO A 162 12.09 20.81 -14.67
C PRO A 162 12.49 20.50 -13.24
N THR A 163 12.56 19.23 -12.89
CA THR A 163 13.16 18.82 -11.62
C THR A 163 14.68 19.01 -11.73
N PRO A 164 15.34 19.56 -10.72
CA PRO A 164 16.81 19.60 -10.69
C PRO A 164 17.40 18.19 -10.80
N THR A 165 18.63 18.08 -11.30
CA THR A 165 19.35 16.80 -11.24
C THR A 165 19.45 16.33 -9.80
N HIS A 166 19.05 15.07 -9.56
CA HIS A 166 18.95 14.51 -8.23
C HIS A 166 19.35 13.02 -8.22
N PHE A 167 19.71 12.55 -7.03
CA PHE A 167 20.15 11.18 -6.78
C PHE A 167 19.09 10.41 -5.97
N HIS A 168 18.75 9.21 -6.43
CA HIS A 168 17.88 8.27 -5.71
C HIS A 168 18.72 7.33 -4.83
N ASP A 169 18.71 7.55 -3.53
CA ASP A 169 19.39 6.71 -2.55
C ASP A 169 18.55 5.48 -2.12
N LYS A 170 17.26 5.46 -2.48
CA LYS A 170 16.29 4.40 -2.14
C LYS A 170 15.58 3.88 -3.38
N ASP A 171 15.16 2.60 -3.31
CA ASP A 171 14.20 2.06 -4.27
C ASP A 171 12.86 2.74 -4.13
N VAL A 172 12.12 2.87 -5.22
CA VAL A 172 10.82 3.52 -5.21
C VAL A 172 9.77 2.70 -5.95
N VAL A 173 8.55 2.73 -5.44
CA VAL A 173 7.33 2.34 -6.17
C VAL A 173 6.62 3.62 -6.56
N LEU A 174 6.35 3.80 -7.85
CA LEU A 174 5.59 4.93 -8.39
C LEU A 174 4.26 4.44 -8.91
N THR A 175 3.17 5.12 -8.53
CA THR A 175 1.84 4.93 -9.11
C THR A 175 1.39 6.24 -9.74
N TYR A 176 1.21 6.26 -11.05
CA TYR A 176 0.79 7.44 -11.77
C TYR A 176 -0.71 7.68 -11.62
N VAL A 177 -1.08 8.80 -11.03
CA VAL A 177 -2.48 9.20 -10.80
C VAL A 177 -2.96 10.29 -11.77
N ALA A 178 -2.11 10.70 -12.70
CA ALA A 178 -2.46 11.45 -13.90
C ALA A 178 -1.49 11.04 -15.01
N ALA A 179 -2.03 10.80 -16.21
CA ALA A 179 -1.24 10.41 -17.38
C ALA A 179 -0.38 11.55 -17.92
N GLY A 180 0.71 11.20 -18.62
CA GLY A 180 1.57 12.19 -19.26
C GLY A 180 2.85 11.60 -19.80
N ALA A 181 3.76 12.48 -20.17
CA ALA A 181 5.10 12.11 -20.58
C ALA A 181 6.13 13.07 -20.01
N LEU A 182 7.25 12.50 -19.61
CA LEU A 182 8.45 13.18 -19.14
C LEU A 182 9.61 12.83 -20.06
N LYS A 183 10.66 13.62 -19.98
CA LYS A 183 11.97 13.31 -20.50
C LYS A 183 12.94 13.26 -19.33
N SER A 184 13.55 12.11 -19.11
CA SER A 184 14.63 11.95 -18.10
C SER A 184 15.97 12.09 -18.79
N THR A 185 16.88 12.89 -18.20
CA THR A 185 18.25 13.06 -18.71
C THR A 185 19.24 12.76 -17.60
N THR A 186 20.17 11.84 -17.86
CA THR A 186 21.27 11.50 -16.94
C THR A 186 22.41 12.53 -17.03
N PRO A 187 23.32 12.63 -16.04
CA PRO A 187 24.42 13.59 -16.06
C PRO A 187 25.35 13.46 -17.27
N ASP A 188 25.47 12.28 -17.86
CA ASP A 188 26.24 12.02 -19.09
C ASP A 188 25.50 12.43 -20.38
N GLY A 189 24.31 13.06 -20.25
CA GLY A 189 23.51 13.56 -21.36
C GLY A 189 22.61 12.54 -22.04
N ARG A 190 22.52 11.30 -21.56
CA ARG A 190 21.62 10.29 -22.14
C ARG A 190 20.17 10.66 -21.82
N VAL A 191 19.36 10.79 -22.89
CA VAL A 191 17.95 11.13 -22.80
C VAL A 191 17.10 9.88 -22.91
N THR A 192 16.13 9.73 -22.03
CA THR A 192 15.15 8.65 -22.05
C THR A 192 13.74 9.23 -22.02
N PRO A 193 12.92 9.01 -23.06
CA PRO A 193 11.51 9.38 -23.02
C PRO A 193 10.78 8.47 -22.03
N ASN A 194 9.82 9.02 -21.32
CA ASN A 194 9.10 8.36 -20.26
C ASN A 194 7.62 8.74 -20.31
N ALA A 195 6.85 8.04 -21.16
CA ALA A 195 5.39 8.14 -21.20
C ALA A 195 4.76 7.14 -20.23
N PHE A 196 3.63 7.53 -19.64
CA PHE A 196 2.88 6.70 -18.69
C PHE A 196 1.40 7.01 -18.73
N THR A 197 0.62 6.01 -18.35
CA THR A 197 -0.83 6.08 -18.29
C THR A 197 -1.34 6.16 -16.84
N PHE A 198 -2.60 6.56 -16.69
CA PHE A 198 -3.26 6.56 -15.38
C PHE A 198 -3.31 5.15 -14.78
N GLY A 199 -2.88 5.01 -13.53
CA GLY A 199 -2.82 3.74 -12.81
C GLY A 199 -1.59 2.88 -13.13
N GLU A 200 -0.75 3.28 -14.06
CA GLU A 200 0.50 2.59 -14.30
C GLU A 200 1.38 2.64 -13.05
N THR A 201 1.94 1.49 -12.68
CA THR A 201 2.79 1.38 -11.49
C THR A 201 4.13 0.77 -11.86
N ARG A 202 5.21 1.36 -11.36
CA ARG A 202 6.59 0.96 -11.65
C ARG A 202 7.38 0.79 -10.35
N PHE A 203 8.31 -0.15 -10.38
CA PHE A 203 9.36 -0.27 -9.38
C PHE A 203 10.68 0.20 -10.00
N ASN A 204 11.31 1.17 -9.39
CA ASN A 204 12.59 1.67 -9.84
C ASN A 204 13.63 1.47 -8.74
N LEU A 205 14.77 0.91 -9.13
CA LEU A 205 15.90 0.72 -8.24
C LEU A 205 16.53 2.06 -7.86
N ARG A 206 17.15 2.09 -6.70
CA ARG A 206 18.05 3.15 -6.25
C ARG A 206 19.31 3.25 -7.11
N ASP A 207 20.26 4.12 -6.75
CA ASP A 207 21.52 4.38 -7.46
C ASP A 207 21.29 4.93 -8.86
N ARG A 208 20.39 5.90 -8.97
CA ARG A 208 20.08 6.60 -10.21
C ARG A 208 20.21 8.08 -10.02
N THR A 209 20.82 8.74 -11.03
CA THR A 209 20.92 10.20 -11.09
C THR A 209 20.33 10.68 -12.39
N HIS A 210 19.38 11.60 -12.32
CA HIS A 210 18.78 12.21 -13.49
C HIS A 210 18.09 13.52 -13.14
N PHE A 211 17.74 14.32 -14.15
CA PHE A 211 16.70 15.33 -14.05
C PHE A 211 15.52 14.96 -14.96
N GLU A 212 14.37 15.55 -14.69
CA GLU A 212 13.14 15.26 -15.43
C GLU A 212 12.51 16.55 -15.93
N GLU A 213 12.04 16.52 -17.18
CA GLU A 213 11.31 17.59 -17.82
C GLU A 213 9.92 17.12 -18.21
N TYR A 214 8.95 17.96 -17.98
CA TYR A 214 7.60 17.78 -18.52
C TYR A 214 7.63 17.82 -20.04
N VAL A 215 6.95 16.85 -20.70
CA VAL A 215 6.82 16.81 -22.15
C VAL A 215 5.36 17.03 -22.55
N SER A 216 4.44 16.29 -21.97
CA SER A 216 3.02 16.38 -22.31
C SER A 216 2.11 15.81 -21.20
N GLY A 217 0.81 16.09 -21.30
CA GLY A 217 -0.22 15.64 -20.38
C GLY A 217 -0.96 16.82 -19.76
N ASN A 218 -1.87 16.55 -18.84
CA ASN A 218 -2.58 17.56 -18.06
C ASN A 218 -2.17 17.43 -16.58
N GLY A 219 -0.98 17.96 -16.25
CA GLY A 219 -0.40 17.85 -14.92
C GLY A 219 -0.03 16.42 -14.54
N PRO A 220 0.96 15.80 -15.21
CA PRO A 220 1.46 14.49 -14.83
C PRO A 220 1.73 14.41 -13.32
N ARG A 221 1.16 13.39 -12.66
CA ARG A 221 1.22 13.28 -11.20
C ARG A 221 1.42 11.82 -10.78
N ALA A 222 2.25 11.61 -9.77
CA ALA A 222 2.47 10.30 -9.21
C ALA A 222 2.45 10.32 -7.67
N ILE A 223 1.98 9.23 -7.11
CA ILE A 223 2.21 8.87 -5.71
C ILE A 223 3.47 8.00 -5.70
N ILE A 224 4.46 8.45 -4.95
CA ILE A 224 5.81 7.87 -4.94
C ILE A 224 6.09 7.35 -3.53
N MET A 225 6.46 6.10 -3.42
CA MET A 225 6.81 5.45 -2.17
C MET A 225 8.30 5.10 -2.20
N GLU A 226 9.11 5.80 -1.40
CA GLU A 226 10.50 5.42 -1.13
C GLU A 226 10.52 4.27 -0.10
N LEU A 227 11.32 3.24 -0.36
CA LEU A 227 11.50 2.08 0.51
C LEU A 227 12.78 2.25 1.35
N LYS A 228 12.61 2.32 2.67
CA LYS A 228 13.72 2.40 3.64
C LYS A 228 14.41 1.06 3.87
#